data_917d18fb876d437a837edf52efe5722f
#
_entry.id   917d18fb876d437a837edf52efe5722f
#
_cell.length_a   1.000
_cell.length_b   1.000
_cell.length_c   1.000
_cell.angle_alpha   90.00
_cell.angle_beta   90.00
_cell.angle_gamma   90.00
#
_symmetry.space_group_name_H-M   'P 1'
#
loop_
_entity.id
_entity.type
_entity.pdbx_description
1 polymer ?
#
loop_
_entity_poly.entity_id
_entity_poly.type
_entity_poly.pdbx_seq_one_letter_code
_entity_poly.pdbx_strand_id
1 'polypeptide(L)'
;MASTTPSVESAAVHDTNSGDGSPDGRWLVYILVAVLVGAIYLGCIVSPPSLMDDVDAVQAQIAKTMLTSGDWVTARLDGVVYLEKAPLIYWLMAISYRIFGVSDVAARLPVALSSVALALLTCAFGIWAFGKRVGLYAGLCVGTCVGLFLFTRIQIPDVMLTFTITLAMWAFLRAVDPEESRPRIWAAILAASIGTGLLLKSLIAVVFPLAAALIYLFVTKQILLSRTWQRLRPFSGAAIALIIAVPWHILATLRNPPYFAWTLKSGPGLYHGFLWFYFINEQLLRFLNMRYPRDYNTVPRAAFWLFHILWLFPWSVYLPATFKLSYKPVDRAGQTRLLALCWTGFMLIFFTFSTTQEYYSMPCYPALALLIGSAMATENSWIRRGSRALGVIAALAAIACLAIAYQVRDLPTPGDISHALSSHPSAYTLSLGHMLDLTFASFAYLRLPLLIAGAAFLLGAIGNLRGAGLRNFLFSAIMMILFFHAARLALVVFDPFLSSRPLAKAYGEAPPGKLILDHHYYTFSSVVFYTGVDPLLLNGKFNNLEYGAAAPDAPPVFLTDSQFVGLWKSNDRYYLVGTNKAILRAASLVGPAPVEIVATSGGKSLITNAPLSPQSSPASH
;
A
#
# COMPACT_ATOMS: atom_id res chain seq x y z
N MET A 1 -3.57 -81.48 2.91
CA MET A 1 -4.44 -80.33 3.24
C MET A 1 -3.61 -79.10 3.10
N ALA A 2 -3.74 -78.41 1.97
CA ALA A 2 -3.01 -77.20 1.64
C ALA A 2 -3.84 -75.96 2.03
N SER A 3 -3.31 -75.07 2.86
CA SER A 3 -3.94 -73.79 3.22
C SER A 3 -3.37 -72.70 2.34
N THR A 4 -4.18 -72.22 1.46
CA THR A 4 -3.91 -71.04 0.62
C THR A 4 -4.19 -69.76 1.38
N THR A 5 -3.17 -68.96 1.62
CA THR A 5 -3.28 -67.55 2.03
C THR A 5 -3.50 -66.67 0.80
N PRO A 6 -4.42 -65.69 0.83
CA PRO A 6 -4.59 -64.76 -0.27
C PRO A 6 -3.53 -63.63 -0.18
N SER A 7 -2.84 -63.42 -1.27
CA SER A 7 -1.93 -62.31 -1.52
C SER A 7 -2.72 -60.98 -1.56
N VAL A 8 -2.32 -60.02 -0.71
CA VAL A 8 -2.78 -58.64 -0.77
C VAL A 8 -2.12 -57.97 -1.97
N GLU A 9 -2.89 -57.70 -3.01
CA GLU A 9 -2.52 -56.89 -4.13
C GLU A 9 -2.32 -55.46 -3.65
N SER A 10 -1.05 -55.01 -3.69
CA SER A 10 -0.65 -53.63 -3.52
C SER A 10 -1.22 -52.82 -4.70
N ALA A 11 -2.27 -52.03 -4.46
CA ALA A 11 -2.75 -51.04 -5.40
C ALA A 11 -1.67 -50.00 -5.61
N ALA A 12 -0.92 -50.13 -6.68
CA ALA A 12 0.00 -49.10 -7.18
C ALA A 12 -0.83 -47.86 -7.51
N VAL A 13 -0.64 -46.82 -6.72
CA VAL A 13 -1.09 -45.46 -7.06
C VAL A 13 -0.37 -45.07 -8.34
N HIS A 14 -1.07 -45.10 -9.44
CA HIS A 14 -0.58 -44.57 -10.71
C HIS A 14 -0.25 -43.08 -10.52
N ASP A 15 1.02 -42.80 -10.50
CA ASP A 15 1.61 -41.47 -10.54
C ASP A 15 1.33 -40.86 -11.93
N THR A 16 0.22 -40.14 -12.07
CA THR A 16 -0.17 -39.43 -13.29
C THR A 16 0.62 -38.13 -13.47
N ASN A 17 1.88 -38.08 -13.09
CA ASN A 17 2.73 -36.90 -13.15
C ASN A 17 3.76 -36.93 -14.30
N SER A 18 3.48 -37.64 -15.38
CA SER A 18 4.32 -37.68 -16.58
C SER A 18 3.64 -37.00 -17.77
N GLY A 19 3.56 -35.65 -17.78
CA GLY A 19 2.97 -34.97 -18.93
C GLY A 19 3.09 -33.45 -19.01
N ASP A 20 3.82 -32.76 -18.14
CA ASP A 20 3.81 -31.28 -18.18
C ASP A 20 5.20 -30.62 -18.06
N GLY A 21 6.24 -31.31 -18.51
CA GLY A 21 7.64 -30.85 -18.46
C GLY A 21 8.08 -29.95 -19.62
N SER A 22 7.20 -29.50 -20.53
CA SER A 22 7.61 -28.63 -21.62
C SER A 22 7.98 -27.23 -21.10
N PRO A 23 9.16 -26.69 -21.42
CA PRO A 23 9.58 -25.34 -21.08
C PRO A 23 8.57 -24.28 -21.56
N ASP A 24 7.94 -24.50 -22.71
CA ASP A 24 7.02 -23.57 -23.36
C ASP A 24 5.77 -23.23 -22.54
N GLY A 25 5.22 -24.18 -21.78
CA GLY A 25 4.01 -23.92 -20.97
C GLY A 25 4.23 -23.06 -19.73
N ARG A 26 5.45 -22.88 -19.21
CA ARG A 26 5.72 -22.02 -18.05
C ARG A 26 5.65 -20.54 -18.41
N TRP A 27 6.16 -20.17 -19.57
CA TRP A 27 6.12 -18.79 -20.06
C TRP A 27 4.71 -18.28 -20.26
N LEU A 28 3.80 -19.14 -20.73
CA LEU A 28 2.40 -18.78 -20.89
C LEU A 28 1.75 -18.40 -19.54
N VAL A 29 2.10 -19.11 -18.44
CA VAL A 29 1.60 -18.78 -17.10
C VAL A 29 2.11 -17.41 -16.66
N TYR A 30 3.41 -17.12 -16.82
CA TYR A 30 3.96 -15.81 -16.48
C TYR A 30 3.36 -14.69 -17.31
N ILE A 31 3.20 -14.88 -18.63
CA ILE A 31 2.57 -13.90 -19.52
C ILE A 31 1.13 -13.65 -19.08
N LEU A 32 0.36 -14.70 -18.79
CA LEU A 32 -1.03 -14.56 -18.34
C LEU A 32 -1.13 -13.77 -17.04
N VAL A 33 -0.30 -14.09 -16.04
CA VAL A 33 -0.24 -13.33 -14.78
C VAL A 33 0.19 -11.88 -15.05
N ALA A 34 1.23 -11.65 -15.86
CA ALA A 34 1.71 -10.31 -16.18
C ALA A 34 0.64 -9.46 -16.87
N VAL A 35 -0.06 -10.02 -17.84
CA VAL A 35 -1.13 -9.31 -18.58
C VAL A 35 -2.32 -9.00 -17.68
N LEU A 36 -2.83 -9.98 -16.94
CA LEU A 36 -4.02 -9.79 -16.10
C LEU A 36 -3.74 -8.84 -14.93
N VAL A 37 -2.60 -9.00 -14.25
CA VAL A 37 -2.22 -8.13 -13.13
C VAL A 37 -1.75 -6.77 -13.64
N GLY A 38 -1.03 -6.73 -14.77
CA GLY A 38 -0.65 -5.49 -15.46
C GLY A 38 -1.86 -4.67 -15.87
N ALA A 39 -2.93 -5.32 -16.37
CA ALA A 39 -4.18 -4.63 -16.70
C ALA A 39 -4.78 -3.89 -15.49
N ILE A 40 -4.59 -4.39 -14.26
CA ILE A 40 -5.02 -3.69 -13.05
C ILE A 40 -4.06 -2.53 -12.75
N TYR A 41 -2.80 -2.85 -12.41
CA TYR A 41 -1.90 -1.87 -11.79
C TYR A 41 -1.35 -0.86 -12.79
N LEU A 42 -0.93 -1.30 -13.98
CA LEU A 42 -0.50 -0.40 -15.05
C LEU A 42 -1.70 0.24 -15.75
N GLY A 43 -2.78 -0.52 -16.00
CA GLY A 43 -4.00 0.02 -16.59
C GLY A 43 -4.65 1.12 -15.74
N CYS A 44 -4.65 0.99 -14.42
CA CYS A 44 -5.20 2.02 -13.52
C CYS A 44 -4.35 3.29 -13.45
N ILE A 45 -3.05 3.26 -13.78
CA ILE A 45 -2.21 4.46 -13.77
C ILE A 45 -2.14 5.18 -15.11
N VAL A 46 -2.67 4.63 -16.20
CA VAL A 46 -2.76 5.33 -17.50
C VAL A 46 -3.67 6.57 -17.40
N SER A 47 -4.75 6.49 -16.63
CA SER A 47 -5.63 7.63 -16.31
C SER A 47 -5.95 7.57 -14.81
N PRO A 48 -4.99 7.97 -13.96
CA PRO A 48 -5.15 7.84 -12.52
C PRO A 48 -6.07 8.93 -11.98
N PRO A 49 -6.67 8.73 -10.79
CA PRO A 49 -7.13 9.84 -9.98
C PRO A 49 -5.96 10.76 -9.64
N SER A 50 -6.24 12.01 -9.29
CA SER A 50 -5.21 12.93 -8.79
C SER A 50 -4.50 12.35 -7.56
N LEU A 51 -3.29 12.83 -7.24
CA LEU A 51 -2.68 12.50 -5.96
C LEU A 51 -3.58 13.01 -4.84
N MET A 52 -3.92 12.10 -3.94
CA MET A 52 -4.77 12.43 -2.80
C MET A 52 -3.99 13.25 -1.78
N ASP A 53 -4.67 14.13 -1.09
CA ASP A 53 -4.12 14.76 0.11
C ASP A 53 -3.73 13.69 1.14
N ASP A 54 -2.95 14.04 2.15
CA ASP A 54 -2.34 13.16 3.12
C ASP A 54 -1.11 12.42 2.52
N VAL A 55 -0.88 11.18 2.92
CA VAL A 55 0.36 10.43 2.64
C VAL A 55 0.69 10.33 1.15
N ASP A 56 -0.30 10.23 0.27
CA ASP A 56 -0.09 10.03 -1.18
C ASP A 56 0.71 11.18 -1.79
N ALA A 57 0.23 12.41 -1.66
CA ALA A 57 0.91 13.59 -2.19
C ALA A 57 2.17 13.98 -1.39
N VAL A 58 2.20 13.70 -0.06
CA VAL A 58 3.39 13.92 0.79
C VAL A 58 4.58 13.10 0.28
N GLN A 59 4.41 11.80 0.04
CA GLN A 59 5.49 10.93 -0.42
C GLN A 59 5.96 11.34 -1.83
N ALA A 60 5.01 11.68 -2.70
CA ALA A 60 5.30 12.17 -4.05
C ALA A 60 6.08 13.49 -4.03
N GLN A 61 5.72 14.43 -3.13
CA GLN A 61 6.42 15.71 -2.97
C GLN A 61 7.84 15.51 -2.44
N ILE A 62 8.07 14.63 -1.46
CA ILE A 62 9.41 14.34 -0.95
C ILE A 62 10.32 13.85 -2.09
N ALA A 63 9.82 12.92 -2.93
CA ALA A 63 10.59 12.43 -4.08
C ALA A 63 10.87 13.52 -5.11
N LYS A 64 9.92 14.45 -5.35
CA LYS A 64 10.10 15.63 -6.20
C LYS A 64 11.16 16.55 -5.61
N THR A 65 11.11 16.82 -4.29
CA THR A 65 12.11 17.65 -3.59
C THR A 65 13.51 17.03 -3.66
N MET A 66 13.66 15.70 -3.48
CA MET A 66 14.94 15.01 -3.66
C MET A 66 15.52 15.21 -5.06
N LEU A 67 14.68 15.11 -6.09
CA LEU A 67 15.10 15.31 -7.47
C LEU A 67 15.54 16.76 -7.75
N THR A 68 14.79 17.74 -7.26
CA THR A 68 15.04 19.16 -7.54
C THR A 68 16.18 19.74 -6.72
N SER A 69 16.32 19.33 -5.45
CA SER A 69 17.40 19.78 -4.57
C SER A 69 18.72 19.04 -4.79
N GLY A 70 18.69 17.83 -5.38
CA GLY A 70 19.85 16.94 -5.49
C GLY A 70 20.24 16.26 -4.17
N ASP A 71 19.50 16.45 -3.07
CA ASP A 71 19.72 15.74 -1.81
C ASP A 71 18.99 14.40 -1.78
N TRP A 72 19.71 13.34 -2.13
CA TRP A 72 19.21 11.97 -2.15
C TRP A 72 19.37 11.24 -0.79
N VAL A 73 19.86 11.93 0.24
CA VAL A 73 20.11 11.34 1.56
C VAL A 73 19.03 11.72 2.55
N THR A 74 18.76 13.02 2.71
CA THR A 74 17.79 13.52 3.70
C THR A 74 16.47 13.87 3.01
N ALA A 75 15.41 13.17 3.38
CA ALA A 75 14.06 13.54 2.97
C ALA A 75 13.65 14.86 3.62
N ARG A 76 13.08 15.78 2.83
CA ARG A 76 12.56 17.07 3.29
C ARG A 76 11.17 17.31 2.74
N LEU A 77 10.34 17.96 3.56
CA LEU A 77 9.01 18.40 3.21
C LEU A 77 8.88 19.85 3.63
N ASP A 78 8.67 20.75 2.67
CA ASP A 78 8.67 22.20 2.91
C ASP A 78 10.00 22.69 3.56
N GLY A 79 11.12 22.15 3.11
CA GLY A 79 12.45 22.39 3.70
C GLY A 79 12.71 21.73 5.04
N VAL A 80 11.67 21.30 5.77
CA VAL A 80 11.76 20.63 7.08
C VAL A 80 12.20 19.19 6.92
N VAL A 81 13.12 18.71 7.76
CA VAL A 81 13.60 17.31 7.72
C VAL A 81 12.48 16.31 8.05
N TYR A 82 12.40 15.26 7.24
CA TYR A 82 11.38 14.22 7.33
C TYR A 82 12.05 12.84 7.49
N LEU A 83 12.25 12.41 8.74
CA LEU A 83 13.13 11.29 9.09
C LEU A 83 12.41 9.94 9.29
N GLU A 84 11.12 9.86 9.00
CA GLU A 84 10.29 8.69 9.31
C GLU A 84 10.58 7.47 8.40
N LYS A 85 10.90 7.71 7.13
CA LYS A 85 10.97 6.65 6.13
C LYS A 85 12.38 6.44 5.58
N ALA A 86 12.66 5.20 5.21
CA ALA A 86 13.86 4.84 4.44
C ALA A 86 13.74 5.32 2.97
N PRO A 87 14.85 5.48 2.24
CA PRO A 87 14.90 6.30 1.04
C PRO A 87 14.43 5.61 -0.25
N LEU A 88 14.42 4.28 -0.31
CA LEU A 88 14.35 3.55 -1.58
C LEU A 88 13.08 3.86 -2.38
N ILE A 89 11.94 4.05 -1.70
CA ILE A 89 10.70 4.44 -2.39
C ILE A 89 10.85 5.83 -3.04
N TYR A 90 11.46 6.78 -2.36
CA TYR A 90 11.71 8.14 -2.89
C TYR A 90 12.68 8.11 -4.06
N TRP A 91 13.75 7.32 -3.96
CA TRP A 91 14.70 7.14 -5.05
C TRP A 91 14.04 6.60 -6.31
N LEU A 92 13.20 5.57 -6.17
CA LEU A 92 12.50 4.98 -7.31
C LEU A 92 11.50 5.97 -7.93
N MET A 93 10.77 6.75 -7.13
CA MET A 93 9.89 7.81 -7.64
C MET A 93 10.68 8.95 -8.30
N ALA A 94 11.78 9.40 -7.69
CA ALA A 94 12.64 10.45 -8.27
C ALA A 94 13.29 10.01 -9.60
N ILE A 95 13.69 8.74 -9.71
CA ILE A 95 14.17 8.16 -10.97
C ILE A 95 13.04 8.14 -12.01
N SER A 96 11.83 7.73 -11.60
CA SER A 96 10.64 7.76 -12.46
C SER A 96 10.34 9.18 -12.97
N TYR A 97 10.42 10.19 -12.11
CA TYR A 97 10.26 11.59 -12.47
C TYR A 97 11.34 12.08 -13.45
N ARG A 98 12.59 11.65 -13.25
CA ARG A 98 13.70 12.00 -14.14
C ARG A 98 13.50 11.46 -15.56
N ILE A 99 12.88 10.28 -15.70
CA ILE A 99 12.68 9.60 -16.98
C ILE A 99 11.39 10.08 -17.67
N PHE A 100 10.29 10.19 -16.93
CA PHE A 100 8.94 10.41 -17.47
C PHE A 100 8.37 11.82 -17.18
N GLY A 101 9.14 12.67 -16.49
CA GLY A 101 8.62 13.94 -15.98
C GLY A 101 7.81 13.78 -14.69
N VAL A 102 7.64 14.90 -13.96
CA VAL A 102 6.85 14.92 -12.71
C VAL A 102 5.36 14.86 -13.06
N SER A 103 4.70 13.79 -12.67
CA SER A 103 3.28 13.55 -12.93
C SER A 103 2.70 12.50 -11.99
N ASP A 104 1.37 12.44 -11.93
CA ASP A 104 0.62 11.40 -11.18
C ASP A 104 0.98 9.98 -11.63
N VAL A 105 1.19 9.78 -12.93
CA VAL A 105 1.59 8.49 -13.52
C VAL A 105 2.99 8.11 -13.05
N ALA A 106 3.94 9.03 -13.18
CA ALA A 106 5.33 8.78 -12.84
C ALA A 106 5.52 8.55 -11.32
N ALA A 107 4.72 9.21 -10.47
CA ALA A 107 4.69 8.96 -9.03
C ALA A 107 4.29 7.51 -8.70
N ARG A 108 3.24 7.01 -9.38
CA ARG A 108 2.64 5.70 -9.10
C ARG A 108 3.34 4.52 -9.77
N LEU A 109 4.14 4.78 -10.82
CA LEU A 109 4.78 3.74 -11.61
C LEU A 109 5.62 2.74 -10.80
N PRO A 110 6.47 3.16 -9.84
CA PRO A 110 7.27 2.23 -9.05
C PRO A 110 6.42 1.26 -8.20
N VAL A 111 5.34 1.75 -7.60
CA VAL A 111 4.41 0.93 -6.81
C VAL A 111 3.64 -0.03 -7.71
N ALA A 112 3.17 0.42 -8.87
CA ALA A 112 2.45 -0.41 -9.85
C ALA A 112 3.34 -1.54 -10.39
N LEU A 113 4.58 -1.24 -10.79
CA LEU A 113 5.55 -2.24 -11.25
C LEU A 113 5.88 -3.25 -10.15
N SER A 114 6.03 -2.79 -8.90
CA SER A 114 6.28 -3.67 -7.75
C SER A 114 5.10 -4.61 -7.48
N SER A 115 3.86 -4.17 -7.71
CA SER A 115 2.65 -5.00 -7.57
C SER A 115 2.63 -6.12 -8.60
N VAL A 116 2.96 -5.82 -9.86
CA VAL A 116 3.08 -6.83 -10.92
C VAL A 116 4.23 -7.79 -10.63
N ALA A 117 5.38 -7.26 -10.21
CA ALA A 117 6.55 -8.06 -9.85
C ALA A 117 6.26 -9.00 -8.67
N LEU A 118 5.51 -8.54 -7.65
CA LEU A 118 5.10 -9.37 -6.51
C LEU A 118 4.21 -10.54 -6.95
N ALA A 119 3.25 -10.30 -7.84
CA ALA A 119 2.39 -11.36 -8.37
C ALA A 119 3.19 -12.38 -9.19
N LEU A 120 4.12 -11.92 -10.03
CA LEU A 120 5.03 -12.79 -10.79
C LEU A 120 5.98 -13.57 -9.88
N LEU A 121 6.52 -12.94 -8.85
CA LEU A 121 7.38 -13.61 -7.86
C LEU A 121 6.61 -14.71 -7.11
N THR A 122 5.38 -14.40 -6.68
CA THR A 122 4.52 -15.38 -5.98
C THR A 122 4.13 -16.53 -6.92
N CYS A 123 3.87 -16.23 -8.20
CA CYS A 123 3.65 -17.23 -9.25
C CYS A 123 4.88 -18.13 -9.41
N ALA A 124 6.09 -17.55 -9.53
CA ALA A 124 7.34 -18.28 -9.67
C ALA A 124 7.63 -19.18 -8.46
N PHE A 125 7.41 -18.66 -7.25
CA PHE A 125 7.50 -19.45 -6.02
C PHE A 125 6.50 -20.63 -6.03
N GLY A 126 5.26 -20.37 -6.41
CA GLY A 126 4.22 -21.40 -6.54
C GLY A 126 4.55 -22.47 -7.59
N ILE A 127 5.10 -22.06 -8.75
CA ILE A 127 5.54 -23.00 -9.81
C ILE A 127 6.65 -23.89 -9.29
N TRP A 128 7.65 -23.32 -8.60
CA TRP A 128 8.76 -24.08 -8.05
C TRP A 128 8.32 -25.09 -6.99
N ALA A 129 7.37 -24.68 -6.12
CA ALA A 129 6.95 -25.49 -4.98
C ALA A 129 5.88 -26.55 -5.32
N PHE A 130 4.97 -26.24 -6.27
CA PHE A 130 3.74 -27.00 -6.49
C PHE A 130 3.41 -27.27 -7.96
N GLY A 131 4.12 -26.63 -8.90
CA GLY A 131 3.84 -26.71 -10.33
C GLY A 131 2.98 -25.57 -10.88
N LYS A 132 2.80 -25.57 -12.22
CA LYS A 132 2.24 -24.46 -13.02
C LYS A 132 0.85 -24.00 -12.56
N ARG A 133 -0.06 -24.92 -12.27
CA ARG A 133 -1.46 -24.64 -11.89
C ARG A 133 -1.52 -23.84 -10.58
N VAL A 134 -0.76 -24.27 -9.56
CA VAL A 134 -0.71 -23.58 -8.26
C VAL A 134 -0.01 -22.24 -8.38
N GLY A 135 1.06 -22.16 -9.19
CA GLY A 135 1.74 -20.89 -9.45
C GLY A 135 0.79 -19.85 -10.06
N LEU A 136 -0.02 -20.24 -11.06
CA LEU A 136 -1.05 -19.38 -11.63
C LEU A 136 -2.05 -18.91 -10.57
N TYR A 137 -2.56 -19.84 -9.77
CA TYR A 137 -3.51 -19.51 -8.69
C TYR A 137 -2.90 -18.53 -7.69
N ALA A 138 -1.69 -18.80 -7.19
CA ALA A 138 -1.03 -17.96 -6.20
C ALA A 138 -0.71 -16.56 -6.73
N GLY A 139 -0.18 -16.44 -7.96
CA GLY A 139 0.12 -15.17 -8.58
C GLY A 139 -1.12 -14.31 -8.80
N LEU A 140 -2.20 -14.88 -9.33
CA LEU A 140 -3.45 -14.14 -9.53
C LEU A 140 -4.16 -13.86 -8.19
N CYS A 141 -4.10 -14.76 -7.20
CA CYS A 141 -4.62 -14.49 -5.85
C CYS A 141 -4.03 -13.20 -5.26
N VAL A 142 -2.71 -13.05 -5.30
CA VAL A 142 -2.07 -11.81 -4.81
C VAL A 142 -2.45 -10.62 -5.68
N GLY A 143 -2.34 -10.76 -7.02
CA GLY A 143 -2.54 -9.64 -7.95
C GLY A 143 -3.97 -9.12 -8.00
N THR A 144 -4.97 -9.92 -7.61
CA THR A 144 -6.39 -9.57 -7.74
C THR A 144 -7.15 -9.52 -6.41
N CYS A 145 -6.46 -9.53 -5.26
CA CYS A 145 -7.09 -9.35 -3.96
C CYS A 145 -7.33 -7.86 -3.65
N VAL A 146 -8.40 -7.58 -2.90
CA VAL A 146 -8.82 -6.21 -2.54
C VAL A 146 -7.71 -5.45 -1.81
N GLY A 147 -7.05 -6.07 -0.84
CA GLY A 147 -6.06 -5.41 -0.01
C GLY A 147 -4.85 -4.92 -0.80
N LEU A 148 -4.32 -5.73 -1.73
CA LEU A 148 -3.19 -5.28 -2.54
C LEU A 148 -3.60 -4.09 -3.43
N PHE A 149 -4.77 -4.14 -4.07
CA PHE A 149 -5.28 -3.03 -4.87
C PHE A 149 -5.47 -1.77 -4.04
N LEU A 150 -6.16 -1.87 -2.90
CA LEU A 150 -6.49 -0.72 -2.06
C LEU A 150 -5.24 0.00 -1.55
N PHE A 151 -4.30 -0.75 -0.95
CA PHE A 151 -3.12 -0.18 -0.31
C PHE A 151 -2.02 0.25 -1.27
N THR A 152 -2.11 -0.11 -2.54
CA THR A 152 -1.20 0.39 -3.59
C THR A 152 -1.76 1.62 -4.33
N ARG A 153 -2.90 2.17 -3.89
CA ARG A 153 -3.40 3.47 -4.36
C ARG A 153 -2.65 4.64 -3.73
N ILE A 154 -2.01 4.40 -2.60
CA ILE A 154 -1.19 5.36 -1.86
C ILE A 154 0.30 5.04 -2.06
N GLN A 155 1.15 6.06 -2.10
CA GLN A 155 2.59 5.91 -2.32
C GLN A 155 3.30 5.46 -1.02
N ILE A 156 3.11 4.21 -0.62
CA ILE A 156 3.77 3.59 0.54
C ILE A 156 4.69 2.43 0.11
N PRO A 157 5.78 2.15 0.85
CA PRO A 157 6.77 1.13 0.45
C PRO A 157 6.30 -0.31 0.66
N ASP A 158 5.10 -0.54 1.17
CA ASP A 158 4.65 -1.84 1.69
C ASP A 158 4.59 -2.95 0.65
N VAL A 159 4.21 -2.66 -0.60
CA VAL A 159 4.24 -3.65 -1.68
C VAL A 159 5.67 -4.04 -2.05
N MET A 160 6.60 -3.07 -2.05
CA MET A 160 8.02 -3.33 -2.32
C MET A 160 8.65 -4.15 -1.17
N LEU A 161 8.31 -3.82 0.07
CA LEU A 161 8.68 -4.60 1.25
C LEU A 161 8.13 -6.03 1.16
N THR A 162 6.86 -6.19 0.78
CA THR A 162 6.24 -7.50 0.59
C THR A 162 6.96 -8.31 -0.47
N PHE A 163 7.40 -7.66 -1.56
CA PHE A 163 8.22 -8.30 -2.59
C PHE A 163 9.56 -8.80 -2.01
N THR A 164 10.29 -7.96 -1.26
CA THR A 164 11.57 -8.36 -0.67
C THR A 164 11.41 -9.48 0.36
N ILE A 165 10.38 -9.43 1.21
CA ILE A 165 10.08 -10.50 2.17
C ILE A 165 9.73 -11.80 1.44
N THR A 166 8.90 -11.74 0.39
CA THR A 166 8.52 -12.93 -0.39
C THR A 166 9.74 -13.57 -1.07
N LEU A 167 10.62 -12.74 -1.63
CA LEU A 167 11.86 -13.20 -2.23
C LEU A 167 12.80 -13.81 -1.19
N ALA A 168 12.89 -13.20 0.00
CA ALA A 168 13.66 -13.72 1.12
C ALA A 168 13.15 -15.10 1.56
N MET A 169 11.83 -15.29 1.68
CA MET A 169 11.22 -16.57 2.08
C MET A 169 11.44 -17.66 1.04
N TRP A 170 11.28 -17.33 -0.24
CA TRP A 170 11.60 -18.27 -1.31
C TRP A 170 13.09 -18.62 -1.35
N ALA A 171 13.95 -17.61 -1.27
CA ALA A 171 15.39 -17.80 -1.24
C ALA A 171 15.85 -18.63 -0.03
N PHE A 172 15.24 -18.44 1.12
CA PHE A 172 15.47 -19.26 2.32
C PHE A 172 15.18 -20.74 2.04
N LEU A 173 13.98 -21.08 1.53
CA LEU A 173 13.64 -22.48 1.21
C LEU A 173 14.61 -23.07 0.17
N ARG A 174 14.93 -22.30 -0.88
CA ARG A 174 15.91 -22.72 -1.89
C ARG A 174 17.30 -22.96 -1.29
N ALA A 175 17.75 -22.10 -0.39
CA ALA A 175 19.04 -22.26 0.26
C ALA A 175 19.13 -23.52 1.10
N VAL A 176 18.07 -23.91 1.81
CA VAL A 176 18.04 -25.10 2.68
C VAL A 176 17.64 -26.38 1.93
N ASP A 177 17.05 -26.30 0.73
CA ASP A 177 16.62 -27.45 -0.08
C ASP A 177 17.81 -28.33 -0.44
N PRO A 178 17.85 -29.62 -0.04
CA PRO A 178 18.96 -30.52 -0.34
C PRO A 178 19.28 -30.69 -1.84
N GLU A 179 18.26 -30.56 -2.68
CA GLU A 179 18.35 -30.73 -4.14
C GLU A 179 18.83 -29.46 -4.87
N GLU A 180 18.93 -28.32 -4.16
CA GLU A 180 19.38 -27.06 -4.77
C GLU A 180 20.87 -27.13 -5.10
N SER A 181 21.19 -26.95 -6.37
CA SER A 181 22.57 -27.01 -6.89
C SER A 181 23.40 -25.77 -6.53
N ARG A 182 22.75 -24.62 -6.29
CA ARG A 182 23.40 -23.33 -6.04
C ARG A 182 22.92 -22.66 -4.74
N PRO A 183 23.00 -23.33 -3.58
CA PRO A 183 22.47 -22.79 -2.31
C PRO A 183 23.14 -21.47 -1.90
N ARG A 184 24.43 -21.26 -2.30
CA ARG A 184 25.16 -20.01 -2.01
C ARG A 184 24.54 -18.80 -2.68
N ILE A 185 24.03 -18.94 -3.91
CA ILE A 185 23.36 -17.85 -4.64
C ILE A 185 22.07 -17.50 -3.94
N TRP A 186 21.29 -18.51 -3.52
CA TRP A 186 20.05 -18.28 -2.81
C TRP A 186 20.24 -17.67 -1.42
N ALA A 187 21.29 -18.06 -0.71
CA ALA A 187 21.69 -17.40 0.54
C ALA A 187 22.06 -15.92 0.34
N ALA A 188 22.75 -15.60 -0.76
CA ALA A 188 23.08 -14.22 -1.11
C ALA A 188 21.81 -13.42 -1.52
N ILE A 189 20.85 -14.03 -2.25
CA ILE A 189 19.57 -13.40 -2.59
C ILE A 189 18.76 -13.15 -1.32
N LEU A 190 18.70 -14.09 -0.38
CA LEU A 190 18.06 -13.89 0.92
C LEU A 190 18.64 -12.65 1.63
N ALA A 191 19.95 -12.56 1.72
CA ALA A 191 20.65 -11.46 2.38
C ALA A 191 20.43 -10.12 1.66
N ALA A 192 20.51 -10.11 0.33
CA ALA A 192 20.26 -8.91 -0.48
C ALA A 192 18.82 -8.43 -0.36
N SER A 193 17.84 -9.35 -0.29
CA SER A 193 16.44 -9.03 -0.08
C SER A 193 16.22 -8.36 1.28
N ILE A 194 16.87 -8.86 2.33
CA ILE A 194 16.84 -8.25 3.67
C ILE A 194 17.48 -6.86 3.64
N GLY A 195 18.66 -6.72 3.04
CA GLY A 195 19.35 -5.43 2.92
C GLY A 195 18.55 -4.38 2.15
N THR A 196 17.91 -4.77 1.04
CA THR A 196 17.01 -3.91 0.28
C THR A 196 15.76 -3.54 1.08
N GLY A 197 15.20 -4.49 1.81
CA GLY A 197 14.07 -4.26 2.70
C GLY A 197 14.36 -3.24 3.81
N LEU A 198 15.59 -3.23 4.35
CA LEU A 198 16.04 -2.21 5.31
C LEU A 198 16.00 -0.80 4.72
N LEU A 199 16.27 -0.64 3.42
CA LEU A 199 16.14 0.64 2.71
C LEU A 199 14.69 1.00 2.34
N LEU A 200 13.71 0.13 2.61
CA LEU A 200 12.27 0.36 2.40
C LEU A 200 11.52 0.68 3.70
N LYS A 201 11.68 -0.16 4.72
CA LYS A 201 10.88 -0.03 5.96
C LYS A 201 11.59 -0.52 7.23
N SER A 202 12.93 -0.34 7.30
CA SER A 202 13.71 -0.60 8.52
C SER A 202 13.65 -2.06 9.04
N LEU A 203 13.70 -2.25 10.37
CA LEU A 203 13.91 -3.54 11.05
C LEU A 203 12.86 -4.62 10.75
N ILE A 204 11.66 -4.25 10.35
CA ILE A 204 10.60 -5.20 9.95
C ILE A 204 11.07 -6.12 8.81
N ALA A 205 11.88 -5.59 7.89
CA ALA A 205 12.47 -6.35 6.79
C ALA A 205 13.45 -7.45 7.24
N VAL A 206 13.97 -7.33 8.46
CA VAL A 206 14.86 -8.33 9.10
C VAL A 206 14.04 -9.27 9.98
N VAL A 207 13.22 -8.69 10.87
CA VAL A 207 12.50 -9.43 11.91
C VAL A 207 11.56 -10.47 11.30
N PHE A 208 10.78 -10.11 10.30
CA PHE A 208 9.77 -11.03 9.76
C PHE A 208 10.37 -12.23 9.01
N PRO A 209 11.32 -12.05 8.06
CA PRO A 209 11.93 -13.19 7.41
C PRO A 209 12.73 -14.07 8.37
N LEU A 210 13.51 -13.47 9.27
CA LEU A 210 14.33 -14.26 10.20
C LEU A 210 13.48 -15.02 11.21
N ALA A 211 12.46 -14.39 11.80
CA ALA A 211 11.59 -15.07 12.75
C ALA A 211 10.82 -16.22 12.09
N ALA A 212 10.23 -16.01 10.91
CA ALA A 212 9.55 -17.08 10.17
C ALA A 212 10.50 -18.23 9.82
N ALA A 213 11.72 -17.93 9.37
CA ALA A 213 12.74 -18.93 9.07
C ALA A 213 13.20 -19.69 10.32
N LEU A 214 13.43 -18.99 11.44
CA LEU A 214 13.83 -19.63 12.70
C LEU A 214 12.73 -20.53 13.26
N ILE A 215 11.48 -20.10 13.23
CA ILE A 215 10.32 -20.94 13.63
C ILE A 215 10.24 -22.19 12.74
N TYR A 216 10.39 -22.02 11.43
CA TYR A 216 10.41 -23.13 10.49
C TYR A 216 11.55 -24.12 10.80
N LEU A 217 12.79 -23.64 11.00
CA LEU A 217 13.95 -24.46 11.32
C LEU A 217 13.78 -25.18 12.68
N PHE A 218 13.14 -24.52 13.65
CA PHE A 218 12.83 -25.12 14.95
C PHE A 218 11.83 -26.27 14.82
N VAL A 219 10.70 -26.02 14.12
CA VAL A 219 9.63 -27.02 13.92
C VAL A 219 10.15 -28.22 13.12
N THR A 220 11.00 -27.99 12.14
CA THR A 220 11.61 -29.06 11.31
C THR A 220 12.85 -29.69 11.94
N LYS A 221 13.25 -29.24 13.14
CA LYS A 221 14.47 -29.68 13.86
C LYS A 221 15.78 -29.44 13.10
N GLN A 222 15.76 -28.56 12.09
CA GLN A 222 16.94 -28.23 11.28
C GLN A 222 17.83 -27.17 11.93
N ILE A 223 17.37 -26.49 12.97
CA ILE A 223 18.10 -25.39 13.64
C ILE A 223 19.44 -25.85 14.24
N LEU A 224 19.53 -27.12 14.66
CA LEU A 224 20.75 -27.70 15.26
C LEU A 224 21.69 -28.33 14.24
N LEU A 225 21.31 -28.39 12.97
CA LEU A 225 22.11 -29.03 11.93
C LEU A 225 23.17 -28.07 11.37
N SER A 226 24.45 -28.37 11.54
CA SER A 226 25.57 -27.58 10.97
C SER A 226 25.43 -27.37 9.47
N ARG A 227 24.92 -28.35 8.74
CA ARG A 227 24.69 -28.28 7.29
C ARG A 227 23.73 -27.14 6.92
N THR A 228 22.69 -26.89 7.71
CA THR A 228 21.74 -25.79 7.50
C THR A 228 22.46 -24.45 7.51
N TRP A 229 23.29 -24.20 8.53
CA TRP A 229 24.04 -22.96 8.67
C TRP A 229 25.15 -22.78 7.64
N GLN A 230 25.80 -23.89 7.23
CA GLN A 230 26.76 -23.87 6.13
C GLN A 230 26.12 -23.48 4.80
N ARG A 231 24.85 -23.83 4.57
CA ARG A 231 24.10 -23.47 3.36
C ARG A 231 23.57 -22.03 3.44
N LEU A 232 23.05 -21.59 4.58
CA LEU A 232 22.52 -20.25 4.80
C LEU A 232 23.59 -19.16 4.90
N ARG A 233 24.83 -19.52 5.33
CA ARG A 233 25.99 -18.60 5.41
C ARG A 233 25.70 -17.29 6.14
N PRO A 234 25.27 -17.31 7.41
CA PRO A 234 24.77 -16.13 8.11
C PRO A 234 25.77 -14.97 8.14
N PHE A 235 27.08 -15.22 8.30
CA PHE A 235 28.10 -14.17 8.37
C PHE A 235 28.27 -13.45 7.02
N SER A 236 28.39 -14.18 5.91
CA SER A 236 28.46 -13.57 4.58
C SER A 236 27.13 -12.93 4.19
N GLY A 237 26.01 -13.50 4.64
CA GLY A 237 24.68 -12.90 4.49
C GLY A 237 24.57 -11.58 5.22
N ALA A 238 24.98 -11.51 6.49
CA ALA A 238 25.01 -10.27 7.26
C ALA A 238 25.89 -9.22 6.56
N ALA A 239 27.06 -9.59 6.08
CA ALA A 239 27.94 -8.67 5.34
C ALA A 239 27.25 -8.10 4.09
N ILE A 240 26.57 -8.93 3.28
CA ILE A 240 25.83 -8.47 2.09
C ILE A 240 24.70 -7.50 2.49
N ALA A 241 23.90 -7.85 3.49
CA ALA A 241 22.80 -6.99 3.95
C ALA A 241 23.33 -5.64 4.48
N LEU A 242 24.42 -5.65 5.23
CA LEU A 242 25.05 -4.44 5.76
C LEU A 242 25.64 -3.56 4.65
N ILE A 243 26.33 -4.15 3.65
CA ILE A 243 26.88 -3.41 2.51
C ILE A 243 25.76 -2.65 1.76
N ILE A 244 24.57 -3.24 1.65
CA ILE A 244 23.42 -2.62 0.98
C ILE A 244 22.79 -1.53 1.85
N ALA A 245 22.57 -1.79 3.13
CA ALA A 245 21.76 -0.91 3.98
C ALA A 245 22.58 0.20 4.68
N VAL A 246 23.74 -0.13 5.22
CA VAL A 246 24.50 0.74 6.13
C VAL A 246 24.98 2.06 5.50
N PRO A 247 25.43 2.11 4.22
CA PRO A 247 25.93 3.35 3.64
C PRO A 247 24.94 4.52 3.76
N TRP A 248 23.66 4.28 3.42
CA TRP A 248 22.67 5.35 3.56
C TRP A 248 22.39 5.71 5.04
N HIS A 249 22.30 4.73 5.93
CA HIS A 249 22.05 4.99 7.35
C HIS A 249 23.18 5.83 8.01
N ILE A 250 24.45 5.56 7.61
CA ILE A 250 25.58 6.39 8.04
C ILE A 250 25.44 7.81 7.50
N LEU A 251 25.21 7.97 6.21
CA LEU A 251 25.06 9.30 5.59
C LEU A 251 23.90 10.09 6.18
N ALA A 252 22.75 9.45 6.40
CA ALA A 252 21.58 10.08 7.03
C ALA A 252 21.88 10.51 8.47
N THR A 253 22.61 9.70 9.24
CA THR A 253 23.05 10.06 10.58
C THR A 253 24.00 11.25 10.59
N LEU A 254 25.02 11.26 9.71
CA LEU A 254 26.00 12.34 9.63
C LEU A 254 25.39 13.69 9.19
N ARG A 255 24.31 13.64 8.38
CA ARG A 255 23.63 14.86 7.92
C ARG A 255 22.58 15.40 8.90
N ASN A 256 22.15 14.61 9.87
CA ASN A 256 21.08 14.98 10.80
C ASN A 256 21.50 14.73 12.26
N PRO A 257 22.44 15.56 12.80
CA PRO A 257 22.87 15.49 14.19
C PRO A 257 21.74 15.90 15.15
N PRO A 258 21.83 15.50 16.45
CA PRO A 258 22.93 14.81 17.09
C PRO A 258 23.05 13.36 16.64
N TYR A 259 24.31 12.87 16.55
CA TYR A 259 24.58 11.54 15.99
C TYR A 259 24.14 10.41 16.88
N PHE A 260 24.03 10.67 18.17
CA PHE A 260 23.65 9.67 19.15
C PHE A 260 22.99 10.30 20.38
N ALA A 261 21.86 9.76 20.82
CA ALA A 261 21.17 10.16 22.04
C ALA A 261 20.69 8.91 22.81
N TRP A 262 21.23 8.72 24.00
CA TRP A 262 20.80 7.64 24.91
C TRP A 262 19.62 8.12 25.78
N THR A 263 18.43 8.16 25.20
CA THR A 263 17.23 8.55 25.92
C THR A 263 16.00 7.83 25.35
N LEU A 264 15.02 7.56 26.19
CA LEU A 264 13.68 7.13 25.77
C LEU A 264 12.67 8.28 25.87
N LYS A 265 13.13 9.50 26.26
CA LYS A 265 12.24 10.66 26.36
C LYS A 265 11.94 11.18 24.96
N SER A 266 10.67 11.31 24.66
CA SER A 266 10.14 11.92 23.44
C SER A 266 9.05 12.92 23.80
N GLY A 267 8.93 14.02 23.05
CA GLY A 267 7.93 15.05 23.34
C GLY A 267 8.09 16.29 22.45
N PRO A 268 7.17 17.26 22.59
CA PRO A 268 7.21 18.50 21.83
C PRO A 268 8.54 19.25 21.99
N GLY A 269 9.10 19.71 20.87
CA GLY A 269 10.34 20.49 20.88
C GLY A 269 11.62 19.69 21.15
N LEU A 270 11.55 18.39 21.38
CA LEU A 270 12.72 17.54 21.57
C LEU A 270 13.18 16.95 20.23
N TYR A 271 14.41 17.25 19.84
CA TYR A 271 15.06 16.72 18.66
C TYR A 271 16.33 15.94 19.05
N HIS A 272 16.43 14.70 18.61
CA HIS A 272 17.51 13.78 18.96
C HIS A 272 18.27 13.23 17.74
N GLY A 273 18.10 13.84 16.58
CA GLY A 273 18.72 13.43 15.31
C GLY A 273 18.08 12.22 14.65
N PHE A 274 18.67 11.83 13.49
CA PHE A 274 18.14 10.75 12.66
C PHE A 274 18.19 9.39 13.34
N LEU A 275 19.34 8.99 13.91
CA LEU A 275 19.52 7.63 14.43
C LEU A 275 18.53 7.31 15.55
N TRP A 276 18.34 8.27 16.47
CA TRP A 276 17.37 8.13 17.53
C TRP A 276 15.94 8.08 17.01
N PHE A 277 15.56 9.02 16.14
CA PHE A 277 14.20 9.07 15.62
C PHE A 277 13.85 7.80 14.85
N TYR A 278 14.74 7.36 13.96
CA TYR A 278 14.48 6.23 13.05
C TYR A 278 14.48 4.87 13.77
N PHE A 279 15.39 4.64 14.74
CA PHE A 279 15.49 3.35 15.42
C PHE A 279 14.80 3.31 16.79
N ILE A 280 14.90 4.36 17.57
CA ILE A 280 14.28 4.37 18.92
C ILE A 280 12.81 4.77 18.80
N ASN A 281 12.50 5.94 18.21
CA ASN A 281 11.14 6.44 18.14
C ASN A 281 10.25 5.60 17.21
N GLU A 282 10.68 5.37 15.96
CA GLU A 282 9.88 4.70 14.94
C GLU A 282 9.84 3.17 15.06
N GLN A 283 10.77 2.55 15.78
CA GLN A 283 10.77 1.10 15.97
C GLN A 283 10.40 0.72 17.40
N LEU A 284 11.23 1.10 18.39
CA LEU A 284 11.04 0.68 19.78
C LEU A 284 9.84 1.37 20.43
N LEU A 285 9.80 2.71 20.44
CA LEU A 285 8.72 3.45 21.09
C LEU A 285 7.38 3.26 20.37
N ARG A 286 7.39 3.12 19.04
CA ARG A 286 6.19 2.80 18.27
C ARG A 286 5.64 1.41 18.62
N PHE A 287 6.49 0.40 18.74
CA PHE A 287 6.09 -0.94 19.19
C PHE A 287 5.46 -0.91 20.59
N LEU A 288 6.05 -0.10 21.50
CA LEU A 288 5.56 0.08 22.87
C LEU A 288 4.36 1.04 22.97
N ASN A 289 3.87 1.59 21.86
CA ASN A 289 2.81 2.63 21.79
C ASN A 289 3.17 3.92 22.57
N MET A 290 4.45 4.26 22.59
CA MET A 290 5.03 5.44 23.26
C MET A 290 5.65 6.43 22.28
N ARG A 291 5.48 6.24 20.97
CA ARG A 291 6.01 7.10 19.90
C ARG A 291 5.50 8.53 20.04
N TYR A 292 6.36 9.51 19.72
CA TYR A 292 5.97 10.91 19.55
C TYR A 292 6.53 11.46 18.23
N PRO A 293 5.76 12.21 17.44
CA PRO A 293 4.30 12.41 17.55
C PRO A 293 3.50 11.09 17.46
N ARG A 294 2.36 11.03 18.14
CA ARG A 294 1.56 9.79 18.18
C ARG A 294 0.96 9.44 16.83
N ASP A 295 0.83 8.14 16.55
CA ASP A 295 0.06 7.66 15.41
C ASP A 295 -1.45 7.96 15.62
N TYR A 296 -2.09 8.44 14.57
CA TYR A 296 -3.51 8.81 14.62
C TYR A 296 -4.45 7.79 13.95
N ASN A 297 -3.92 6.92 13.08
CA ASN A 297 -4.71 5.93 12.31
C ASN A 297 -4.42 4.50 12.77
N THR A 298 -4.72 4.17 14.03
CA THR A 298 -4.54 2.81 14.55
C THR A 298 -5.81 2.00 14.41
N VAL A 299 -5.67 0.72 14.03
CA VAL A 299 -6.78 -0.21 13.83
C VAL A 299 -7.05 -0.98 15.13
N PRO A 300 -8.32 -1.11 15.57
CA PRO A 300 -8.67 -2.00 16.67
C PRO A 300 -8.24 -3.44 16.38
N ARG A 301 -7.70 -4.14 17.39
CA ARG A 301 -7.12 -5.49 17.22
C ARG A 301 -8.10 -6.50 16.61
N ALA A 302 -9.35 -6.49 17.04
CA ALA A 302 -10.38 -7.37 16.47
C ALA A 302 -10.64 -7.05 14.98
N ALA A 303 -10.75 -5.77 14.63
CA ALA A 303 -10.92 -5.33 13.25
C ALA A 303 -9.71 -5.74 12.38
N PHE A 304 -8.48 -5.61 12.89
CA PHE A 304 -7.27 -6.05 12.19
C PHE A 304 -7.36 -7.53 11.78
N TRP A 305 -7.80 -8.44 12.67
CA TRP A 305 -7.95 -9.85 12.35
C TRP A 305 -9.08 -10.11 11.35
N LEU A 306 -10.24 -9.45 11.52
CA LEU A 306 -11.40 -9.65 10.64
C LEU A 306 -11.18 -9.09 9.24
N PHE A 307 -10.46 -8.00 9.11
CA PHE A 307 -10.20 -7.37 7.81
C PHE A 307 -9.41 -8.24 6.85
N HIS A 308 -8.68 -9.28 7.31
CA HIS A 308 -8.03 -10.22 6.41
C HIS A 308 -9.01 -10.96 5.51
N ILE A 309 -10.24 -11.20 5.97
CA ILE A 309 -11.29 -11.78 5.13
C ILE A 309 -11.65 -10.85 3.98
N LEU A 310 -11.69 -9.54 4.25
CA LEU A 310 -11.99 -8.51 3.25
C LEU A 310 -10.78 -8.25 2.34
N TRP A 311 -9.58 -8.10 2.91
CA TRP A 311 -8.39 -7.79 2.11
C TRP A 311 -7.99 -8.92 1.16
N LEU A 312 -8.26 -10.15 1.51
CA LEU A 312 -8.04 -11.32 0.65
C LEU A 312 -9.21 -11.64 -0.28
N PHE A 313 -10.34 -10.94 -0.18
CA PHE A 313 -11.46 -11.15 -1.10
C PHE A 313 -11.01 -10.92 -2.56
N PRO A 314 -11.44 -11.75 -3.52
CA PRO A 314 -12.44 -12.83 -3.44
C PRO A 314 -11.91 -14.18 -2.95
N TRP A 315 -10.60 -14.30 -2.72
CA TRP A 315 -9.94 -15.57 -2.45
C TRP A 315 -10.12 -16.08 -1.01
N SER A 316 -10.50 -15.19 -0.09
CA SER A 316 -10.78 -15.52 1.32
C SER A 316 -11.86 -16.58 1.50
N VAL A 317 -12.79 -16.73 0.55
CA VAL A 317 -13.83 -17.79 0.58
C VAL A 317 -13.24 -19.20 0.52
N TYR A 318 -11.99 -19.34 0.07
CA TYR A 318 -11.27 -20.62 -0.01
C TYR A 318 -10.36 -20.89 1.19
N LEU A 319 -10.22 -19.96 2.14
CA LEU A 319 -9.41 -20.15 3.36
C LEU A 319 -9.80 -21.45 4.13
N PRO A 320 -11.09 -21.83 4.27
CA PRO A 320 -11.44 -23.08 4.96
C PRO A 320 -10.83 -24.33 4.30
N ALA A 321 -10.57 -24.30 2.99
CA ALA A 321 -9.95 -25.43 2.30
C ALA A 321 -8.48 -25.63 2.70
N THR A 322 -7.80 -24.60 3.20
CA THR A 322 -6.40 -24.69 3.63
C THR A 322 -6.23 -25.57 4.87
N PHE A 323 -7.25 -25.67 5.73
CA PHE A 323 -7.23 -26.57 6.89
C PHE A 323 -7.20 -28.07 6.54
N LYS A 324 -7.47 -28.41 5.27
CA LYS A 324 -7.41 -29.79 4.77
C LYS A 324 -6.07 -30.14 4.12
N LEU A 325 -5.14 -29.19 4.05
CA LEU A 325 -3.81 -29.41 3.50
C LEU A 325 -2.91 -30.18 4.48
N SER A 326 -1.98 -30.96 3.93
CA SER A 326 -0.87 -31.51 4.70
C SER A 326 0.24 -30.47 4.85
N TYR A 327 0.66 -30.23 6.08
CA TYR A 327 1.76 -29.33 6.43
C TYR A 327 3.03 -30.09 6.82
N LYS A 328 3.07 -31.42 6.59
CA LYS A 328 4.26 -32.22 6.85
C LYS A 328 5.36 -31.85 5.84
N PRO A 329 6.58 -31.52 6.26
CA PRO A 329 7.66 -31.03 5.39
C PRO A 329 8.42 -32.18 4.70
N VAL A 330 7.70 -33.13 4.10
CA VAL A 330 8.26 -34.31 3.45
C VAL A 330 8.80 -33.95 2.04
N ASP A 331 8.10 -33.08 1.35
CA ASP A 331 8.40 -32.61 0.01
C ASP A 331 8.42 -31.07 -0.05
N ARG A 332 8.79 -30.49 -1.19
CA ARG A 332 8.80 -29.03 -1.40
C ARG A 332 7.44 -28.40 -1.13
N ALA A 333 6.37 -29.09 -1.48
CA ALA A 333 5.01 -28.61 -1.27
C ALA A 333 4.68 -28.48 0.22
N GLY A 334 4.95 -29.52 1.01
CA GLY A 334 4.76 -29.50 2.46
C GLY A 334 5.67 -28.50 3.17
N GLN A 335 6.93 -28.41 2.75
CA GLN A 335 7.89 -27.41 3.25
C GLN A 335 7.38 -25.98 3.01
N THR A 336 6.90 -25.68 1.81
CA THR A 336 6.36 -24.36 1.46
C THR A 336 5.10 -24.03 2.25
N ARG A 337 4.17 -25.00 2.42
CA ARG A 337 2.97 -24.82 3.24
C ARG A 337 3.33 -24.54 4.69
N LEU A 338 4.26 -25.30 5.26
CA LEU A 338 4.71 -25.10 6.64
C LEU A 338 5.37 -23.72 6.81
N LEU A 339 6.26 -23.32 5.90
CA LEU A 339 6.86 -21.98 5.96
C LEU A 339 5.80 -20.88 5.85
N ALA A 340 4.84 -21.01 4.92
CA ALA A 340 3.76 -20.05 4.77
C ALA A 340 2.91 -19.92 6.05
N LEU A 341 2.68 -21.02 6.76
CA LEU A 341 2.00 -21.02 8.06
C LEU A 341 2.84 -20.34 9.14
N CYS A 342 4.14 -20.65 9.25
CA CYS A 342 5.06 -20.00 10.19
C CYS A 342 5.14 -18.49 9.94
N TRP A 343 5.27 -18.09 8.67
CA TRP A 343 5.35 -16.71 8.23
C TRP A 343 4.08 -15.93 8.57
N THR A 344 2.91 -16.40 8.14
CA THR A 344 1.62 -15.76 8.42
C THR A 344 1.35 -15.72 9.93
N GLY A 345 1.55 -16.84 10.62
CA GLY A 345 1.31 -16.95 12.06
C GLY A 345 2.15 -15.98 12.88
N PHE A 346 3.45 -15.91 12.61
CA PHE A 346 4.33 -14.97 13.30
C PHE A 346 3.90 -13.52 13.09
N MET A 347 3.64 -13.11 11.86
CA MET A 347 3.27 -11.73 11.56
C MET A 347 1.94 -11.32 12.20
N LEU A 348 0.93 -12.15 12.13
CA LEU A 348 -0.37 -11.86 12.74
C LEU A 348 -0.27 -11.78 14.27
N ILE A 349 0.49 -12.68 14.89
CA ILE A 349 0.74 -12.65 16.33
C ILE A 349 1.52 -11.38 16.70
N PHE A 350 2.59 -11.05 15.97
CA PHE A 350 3.39 -9.85 16.22
C PHE A 350 2.52 -8.58 16.22
N PHE A 351 1.70 -8.40 15.19
CA PHE A 351 0.83 -7.22 15.10
C PHE A 351 -0.35 -7.24 16.06
N THR A 352 -0.67 -8.36 16.67
CA THR A 352 -1.65 -8.40 17.78
C THR A 352 -1.13 -7.64 19.02
N PHE A 353 0.18 -7.59 19.21
CA PHE A 353 0.82 -6.93 20.37
C PHE A 353 1.42 -5.55 20.05
N SER A 354 1.47 -5.15 18.79
CA SER A 354 2.03 -3.86 18.35
C SER A 354 0.93 -2.90 17.91
N THR A 355 1.29 -1.62 17.73
CA THR A 355 0.47 -0.63 17.02
C THR A 355 0.29 -1.08 15.57
N THR A 356 -0.94 -1.11 15.08
CA THR A 356 -1.27 -1.64 13.76
C THR A 356 -1.96 -0.64 12.86
N GLN A 357 -1.67 -0.76 11.57
CA GLN A 357 -2.46 -0.18 10.49
C GLN A 357 -2.93 -1.30 9.56
N GLU A 358 -3.98 -1.06 8.79
CA GLU A 358 -4.66 -2.08 7.97
C GLU A 358 -3.71 -2.78 6.99
N TYR A 359 -2.79 -2.03 6.38
CA TYR A 359 -1.84 -2.54 5.38
C TYR A 359 -0.62 -3.28 5.95
N TYR A 360 -0.43 -3.31 7.28
CA TYR A 360 0.72 -3.99 7.90
C TYR A 360 0.73 -5.49 7.66
N SER A 361 -0.43 -6.08 7.38
CA SER A 361 -0.55 -7.49 7.05
C SER A 361 -0.23 -7.82 5.58
N MET A 362 0.00 -6.85 4.72
CA MET A 362 0.27 -7.07 3.29
C MET A 362 1.38 -8.11 3.04
N PRO A 363 2.49 -8.15 3.81
CA PRO A 363 3.50 -9.18 3.64
C PRO A 363 3.03 -10.62 3.91
N CYS A 364 1.83 -10.86 4.47
CA CYS A 364 1.23 -12.19 4.59
C CYS A 364 0.52 -12.65 3.31
N TYR A 365 0.14 -11.73 2.40
CA TYR A 365 -0.69 -12.07 1.24
C TYR A 365 -0.06 -13.12 0.33
N PRO A 366 1.25 -13.08 -0.01
CA PRO A 366 1.88 -14.12 -0.80
C PRO A 366 1.86 -15.50 -0.10
N ALA A 367 2.08 -15.55 1.21
CA ALA A 367 2.01 -16.79 1.98
C ALA A 367 0.61 -17.39 1.94
N LEU A 368 -0.43 -16.58 2.19
CA LEU A 368 -1.82 -16.98 2.13
C LEU A 368 -2.23 -17.38 0.71
N ALA A 369 -1.76 -16.67 -0.31
CA ALA A 369 -2.02 -17.00 -1.71
C ALA A 369 -1.40 -18.34 -2.13
N LEU A 370 -0.20 -18.68 -1.64
CA LEU A 370 0.42 -19.99 -1.85
C LEU A 370 -0.40 -21.11 -1.19
N LEU A 371 -0.90 -20.88 0.04
CA LEU A 371 -1.77 -21.83 0.73
C LEU A 371 -3.12 -22.01 0.00
N ILE A 372 -3.77 -20.90 -0.36
CA ILE A 372 -5.04 -20.91 -1.10
C ILE A 372 -4.86 -21.58 -2.46
N GLY A 373 -3.83 -21.19 -3.22
CA GLY A 373 -3.52 -21.79 -4.52
C GLY A 373 -3.24 -23.30 -4.44
N SER A 374 -2.49 -23.72 -3.41
CA SER A 374 -2.27 -25.13 -3.12
C SER A 374 -3.58 -25.86 -2.79
N ALA A 375 -4.48 -25.26 -2.00
CA ALA A 375 -5.78 -25.84 -1.68
C ALA A 375 -6.69 -25.93 -2.91
N MET A 376 -6.70 -24.92 -3.76
CA MET A 376 -7.51 -24.89 -4.99
C MET A 376 -7.09 -25.93 -6.02
N ALA A 377 -5.85 -26.39 -5.97
CA ALA A 377 -5.38 -27.47 -6.82
C ALA A 377 -5.86 -28.85 -6.35
N THR A 378 -6.35 -28.96 -5.11
CA THR A 378 -6.98 -30.17 -4.59
C THR A 378 -8.49 -30.16 -4.91
N GLU A 379 -9.05 -31.27 -5.37
CA GLU A 379 -10.48 -31.36 -5.71
C GLU A 379 -11.34 -31.63 -4.46
N ASN A 380 -11.24 -30.74 -3.47
CA ASN A 380 -11.92 -30.94 -2.22
C ASN A 380 -13.30 -30.20 -2.20
N SER A 381 -14.23 -30.70 -1.37
CA SER A 381 -15.60 -30.17 -1.29
C SER A 381 -15.65 -28.69 -0.84
N TRP A 382 -14.66 -28.21 -0.06
CA TRP A 382 -14.58 -26.83 0.37
C TRP A 382 -14.32 -25.86 -0.78
N ILE A 383 -13.61 -26.28 -1.83
CA ILE A 383 -13.42 -25.48 -3.03
C ILE A 383 -14.75 -25.26 -3.75
N ARG A 384 -15.56 -26.30 -3.91
CA ARG A 384 -16.90 -26.18 -4.50
C ARG A 384 -17.83 -25.30 -3.65
N ARG A 385 -17.77 -25.43 -2.32
CA ARG A 385 -18.53 -24.57 -1.40
C ARG A 385 -18.06 -23.11 -1.49
N GLY A 386 -16.76 -22.86 -1.52
CA GLY A 386 -16.17 -21.53 -1.71
C GLY A 386 -16.60 -20.88 -3.04
N SER A 387 -16.55 -21.63 -4.16
CA SER A 387 -17.02 -21.13 -5.44
C SER A 387 -18.50 -20.75 -5.40
N ARG A 388 -19.36 -21.62 -4.82
CA ARG A 388 -20.80 -21.30 -4.67
C ARG A 388 -21.03 -20.07 -3.79
N ALA A 389 -20.31 -19.97 -2.66
CA ALA A 389 -20.39 -18.81 -1.76
C ALA A 389 -19.99 -17.52 -2.51
N LEU A 390 -18.87 -17.55 -3.27
CA LEU A 390 -18.45 -16.43 -4.07
C LEU A 390 -19.49 -16.08 -5.15
N GLY A 391 -20.08 -17.09 -5.81
CA GLY A 391 -21.13 -16.88 -6.80
C GLY A 391 -22.37 -16.21 -6.23
N VAL A 392 -22.79 -16.60 -5.01
CA VAL A 392 -23.92 -15.96 -4.31
C VAL A 392 -23.57 -14.53 -3.89
N ILE A 393 -22.39 -14.30 -3.29
CA ILE A 393 -21.92 -12.97 -2.91
C ILE A 393 -21.87 -12.05 -4.14
N ALA A 394 -21.32 -12.54 -5.25
CA ALA A 394 -21.24 -11.77 -6.49
C ALA A 394 -22.63 -11.49 -7.07
N ALA A 395 -23.57 -12.45 -7.04
CA ALA A 395 -24.94 -12.21 -7.48
C ALA A 395 -25.65 -11.12 -6.67
N LEU A 396 -25.53 -11.19 -5.34
CA LEU A 396 -26.09 -10.16 -4.45
C LEU A 396 -25.47 -8.79 -4.69
N ALA A 397 -24.14 -8.72 -4.85
CA ALA A 397 -23.43 -7.49 -5.16
C ALA A 397 -23.84 -6.91 -6.54
N ALA A 398 -24.02 -7.77 -7.55
CA ALA A 398 -24.51 -7.34 -8.88
C ALA A 398 -25.90 -6.73 -8.77
N ILE A 399 -26.83 -7.42 -8.08
CA ILE A 399 -28.19 -6.93 -7.87
C ILE A 399 -28.17 -5.57 -7.14
N ALA A 400 -27.38 -5.43 -6.06
CA ALA A 400 -27.27 -4.21 -5.32
C ALA A 400 -26.74 -3.05 -6.18
N CYS A 401 -25.63 -3.24 -6.90
CA CYS A 401 -25.05 -2.22 -7.77
C CYS A 401 -26.04 -1.77 -8.86
N LEU A 402 -26.69 -2.71 -9.53
CA LEU A 402 -27.64 -2.41 -10.61
C LEU A 402 -28.93 -1.77 -10.08
N ALA A 403 -29.44 -2.23 -8.93
CA ALA A 403 -30.62 -1.63 -8.29
C ALA A 403 -30.35 -0.18 -7.86
N ILE A 404 -29.20 0.09 -7.21
CA ILE A 404 -28.81 1.45 -6.85
C ILE A 404 -28.66 2.32 -8.10
N ALA A 405 -27.96 1.85 -9.12
CA ALA A 405 -27.77 2.58 -10.38
C ALA A 405 -29.12 2.93 -11.04
N TYR A 406 -30.10 2.00 -11.01
CA TYR A 406 -31.45 2.21 -11.52
C TYR A 406 -32.22 3.25 -10.68
N GLN A 407 -32.14 3.18 -9.34
CA GLN A 407 -32.86 4.10 -8.47
C GLN A 407 -32.36 5.54 -8.59
N VAL A 408 -31.05 5.73 -8.83
CA VAL A 408 -30.45 7.07 -8.94
C VAL A 408 -30.38 7.58 -10.38
N ARG A 409 -30.94 6.86 -11.38
CA ARG A 409 -30.77 7.19 -12.80
C ARG A 409 -31.26 8.60 -13.17
N ASP A 410 -32.33 9.07 -12.53
CA ASP A 410 -32.96 10.34 -12.83
C ASP A 410 -32.56 11.48 -11.85
N LEU A 411 -31.72 11.19 -10.86
CA LEU A 411 -31.29 12.21 -9.90
C LEU A 411 -30.30 13.19 -10.55
N PRO A 412 -30.42 14.52 -10.31
CA PRO A 412 -29.46 15.49 -10.81
C PRO A 412 -28.10 15.36 -10.12
N THR A 413 -27.03 15.77 -10.81
CA THR A 413 -25.65 15.78 -10.30
C THR A 413 -25.06 17.19 -10.43
N PRO A 414 -25.52 18.17 -9.64
CA PRO A 414 -25.03 19.54 -9.72
C PRO A 414 -23.61 19.65 -9.11
N GLY A 415 -22.68 20.27 -9.86
CA GLY A 415 -21.31 20.46 -9.39
C GLY A 415 -20.54 19.15 -9.27
N ASP A 416 -19.75 19.01 -8.21
CA ASP A 416 -18.99 17.79 -7.89
C ASP A 416 -19.63 16.98 -6.75
N ILE A 417 -19.12 15.77 -6.52
CA ILE A 417 -19.66 14.82 -5.53
C ILE A 417 -19.63 15.37 -4.08
N SER A 418 -18.71 16.29 -3.76
CA SER A 418 -18.56 16.81 -2.39
C SER A 418 -19.82 17.50 -1.86
N HIS A 419 -20.66 18.04 -2.76
CA HIS A 419 -21.96 18.63 -2.37
C HIS A 419 -22.99 17.59 -1.91
N ALA A 420 -22.79 16.34 -2.27
CA ALA A 420 -23.70 15.24 -1.95
C ALA A 420 -23.17 14.32 -0.83
N LEU A 421 -22.00 14.61 -0.26
CA LEU A 421 -21.40 13.81 0.81
C LEU A 421 -21.82 14.35 2.20
N SER A 422 -21.94 13.43 3.15
CA SER A 422 -21.95 13.75 4.59
C SER A 422 -20.51 13.76 5.13
N SER A 423 -20.33 14.15 6.39
CA SER A 423 -18.99 14.20 7.01
C SER A 423 -18.97 13.40 8.30
N HIS A 424 -18.11 12.37 8.33
CA HIS A 424 -17.93 11.48 9.49
C HIS A 424 -16.44 11.38 9.88
N PRO A 425 -15.82 12.48 10.38
CA PRO A 425 -14.36 12.51 10.64
C PRO A 425 -13.87 11.42 11.59
N SER A 426 -14.70 10.96 12.53
CA SER A 426 -14.34 9.88 13.47
C SER A 426 -14.13 8.52 12.81
N ALA A 427 -14.66 8.32 11.60
CA ALA A 427 -14.52 7.08 10.84
C ALA A 427 -13.29 7.06 9.93
N TYR A 428 -12.62 8.21 9.72
CA TYR A 428 -11.48 8.35 8.78
C TYR A 428 -10.19 7.66 9.25
N THR A 429 -10.19 7.06 10.44
CA THR A 429 -9.08 6.21 10.91
C THR A 429 -8.92 4.92 10.10
N LEU A 430 -9.95 4.52 9.33
CA LEU A 430 -9.96 3.32 8.50
C LEU A 430 -9.95 3.69 7.01
N SER A 431 -9.29 2.87 6.19
CA SER A 431 -9.16 3.10 4.72
C SER A 431 -10.49 3.18 3.99
N LEU A 432 -11.53 2.53 4.52
CA LEU A 432 -12.89 2.58 3.99
C LEU A 432 -13.80 3.56 4.75
N GLY A 433 -13.24 4.37 5.65
CA GLY A 433 -14.02 5.30 6.49
C GLY A 433 -14.85 6.29 5.70
N HIS A 434 -14.34 6.79 4.58
CA HIS A 434 -15.07 7.68 3.67
C HIS A 434 -16.29 7.06 2.99
N MET A 435 -16.46 5.73 3.03
CA MET A 435 -17.68 5.10 2.55
C MET A 435 -18.91 5.44 3.42
N LEU A 436 -18.69 5.86 4.67
CA LEU A 436 -19.76 6.35 5.54
C LEU A 436 -20.25 7.76 5.16
N ASP A 437 -19.48 8.49 4.37
CA ASP A 437 -19.86 9.81 3.86
C ASP A 437 -20.86 9.72 2.70
N LEU A 438 -21.01 8.53 2.10
CA LEU A 438 -21.92 8.32 0.99
C LEU A 438 -23.38 8.50 1.42
N THR A 439 -24.06 9.41 0.77
CA THR A 439 -25.50 9.60 0.84
C THR A 439 -26.19 8.96 -0.35
N PHE A 440 -27.51 8.83 -0.32
CA PHE A 440 -28.24 8.33 -1.49
C PHE A 440 -28.02 9.19 -2.74
N ALA A 441 -27.94 10.51 -2.58
CA ALA A 441 -27.69 11.45 -3.68
C ALA A 441 -26.28 11.29 -4.28
N SER A 442 -25.27 10.94 -3.47
CA SER A 442 -23.90 10.76 -3.96
C SER A 442 -23.74 9.58 -4.93
N PHE A 443 -24.60 8.55 -4.82
CA PHE A 443 -24.60 7.45 -5.79
C PHE A 443 -25.00 7.87 -7.22
N ALA A 444 -25.66 9.03 -7.37
CA ALA A 444 -25.95 9.55 -8.70
C ALA A 444 -24.70 9.91 -9.50
N TYR A 445 -23.64 10.37 -8.82
CA TYR A 445 -22.33 10.63 -9.43
C TYR A 445 -21.57 9.34 -9.79
N LEU A 446 -21.92 8.23 -9.16
CA LEU A 446 -21.26 6.94 -9.29
C LEU A 446 -21.99 5.97 -10.26
N ARG A 447 -22.93 6.46 -11.10
CA ARG A 447 -23.70 5.59 -12.01
C ARG A 447 -22.82 4.69 -12.88
N LEU A 448 -21.83 5.27 -13.55
CA LEU A 448 -20.92 4.50 -14.42
C LEU A 448 -20.09 3.48 -13.64
N PRO A 449 -19.40 3.83 -12.55
CA PRO A 449 -18.76 2.85 -11.65
C PRO A 449 -19.69 1.73 -11.19
N LEU A 450 -20.93 2.04 -10.79
CA LEU A 450 -21.91 1.05 -10.35
C LEU A 450 -22.33 0.09 -11.46
N LEU A 451 -22.54 0.58 -12.68
CA LEU A 451 -22.88 -0.26 -13.82
C LEU A 451 -21.74 -1.22 -14.18
N ILE A 452 -20.50 -0.73 -14.19
CA ILE A 452 -19.32 -1.57 -14.46
C ILE A 452 -19.12 -2.59 -13.33
N ALA A 453 -19.24 -2.19 -12.07
CA ALA A 453 -19.15 -3.10 -10.93
C ALA A 453 -20.28 -4.15 -10.97
N GLY A 454 -21.50 -3.75 -11.29
CA GLY A 454 -22.64 -4.66 -11.46
C GLY A 454 -22.38 -5.71 -12.54
N ALA A 455 -21.89 -5.29 -13.71
CA ALA A 455 -21.51 -6.21 -14.80
C ALA A 455 -20.34 -7.14 -14.39
N ALA A 456 -19.34 -6.62 -13.68
CA ALA A 456 -18.22 -7.41 -13.17
C ALA A 456 -18.71 -8.50 -12.22
N PHE A 457 -19.53 -8.15 -11.23
CA PHE A 457 -20.08 -9.09 -10.27
C PHE A 457 -21.04 -10.10 -10.92
N LEU A 458 -21.81 -9.70 -11.92
CA LEU A 458 -22.67 -10.61 -12.70
C LEU A 458 -21.81 -11.67 -13.41
N LEU A 459 -20.71 -11.26 -14.05
CA LEU A 459 -19.75 -12.18 -14.65
C LEU A 459 -19.18 -13.16 -13.64
N GLY A 460 -18.79 -12.67 -12.46
CA GLY A 460 -18.31 -13.50 -11.35
C GLY A 460 -19.35 -14.50 -10.85
N ALA A 461 -20.60 -14.08 -10.72
CA ALA A 461 -21.72 -14.94 -10.33
C ALA A 461 -21.93 -16.08 -11.35
N ILE A 462 -22.03 -15.73 -12.64
CA ILE A 462 -22.18 -16.71 -13.73
C ILE A 462 -21.03 -17.73 -13.72
N GLY A 463 -19.80 -17.26 -13.55
CA GLY A 463 -18.61 -18.10 -13.50
C GLY A 463 -18.66 -19.10 -12.34
N ASN A 464 -18.96 -18.64 -11.12
CA ASN A 464 -18.80 -19.41 -9.89
C ASN A 464 -20.01 -20.29 -9.53
N LEU A 465 -21.23 -19.93 -9.93
CA LEU A 465 -22.42 -20.77 -9.69
C LEU A 465 -22.45 -22.04 -10.53
N ARG A 466 -21.73 -22.09 -11.66
CA ARG A 466 -21.71 -23.20 -12.62
C ARG A 466 -20.73 -24.32 -12.26
N GLY A 467 -19.95 -24.21 -11.19
CA GLY A 467 -19.00 -25.24 -10.77
C GLY A 467 -17.78 -24.71 -10.04
N ALA A 468 -16.67 -25.44 -10.14
CA ALA A 468 -15.37 -25.08 -9.55
C ALA A 468 -14.25 -25.55 -10.49
N GLY A 469 -13.11 -24.88 -10.50
CA GLY A 469 -11.95 -25.22 -11.31
C GLY A 469 -11.26 -24.01 -11.94
N LEU A 470 -10.34 -24.23 -12.86
CA LEU A 470 -9.55 -23.15 -13.49
C LEU A 470 -10.41 -22.10 -14.17
N ARG A 471 -11.45 -22.51 -14.90
CA ARG A 471 -12.36 -21.61 -15.56
C ARG A 471 -13.03 -20.64 -14.58
N ASN A 472 -13.59 -21.16 -13.47
CA ASN A 472 -14.26 -20.36 -12.46
C ASN A 472 -13.29 -19.40 -11.77
N PHE A 473 -12.06 -19.86 -11.52
CA PHE A 473 -10.98 -19.03 -11.01
C PHE A 473 -10.68 -17.85 -11.93
N LEU A 474 -10.56 -18.07 -13.24
CA LEU A 474 -10.32 -17.01 -14.21
C LEU A 474 -11.50 -16.02 -14.28
N PHE A 475 -12.75 -16.50 -14.21
CA PHE A 475 -13.93 -15.62 -14.11
C PHE A 475 -13.85 -14.71 -12.89
N SER A 476 -13.40 -15.25 -11.72
CA SER A 476 -13.21 -14.45 -10.51
C SER A 476 -12.09 -13.41 -10.66
N ALA A 477 -10.98 -13.77 -11.30
CA ALA A 477 -9.90 -12.84 -11.58
C ALA A 477 -10.35 -11.71 -12.51
N ILE A 478 -11.07 -12.02 -13.59
CA ILE A 478 -11.61 -11.03 -14.54
C ILE A 478 -12.66 -10.15 -13.86
N MET A 479 -13.53 -10.72 -13.01
CA MET A 479 -14.47 -9.96 -12.17
C MET A 479 -13.73 -8.89 -11.38
N MET A 480 -12.63 -9.26 -10.71
CA MET A 480 -11.85 -8.31 -9.91
C MET A 480 -11.13 -7.25 -10.76
N ILE A 481 -10.63 -7.60 -11.95
CA ILE A 481 -10.04 -6.63 -12.87
C ILE A 481 -11.06 -5.55 -13.23
N LEU A 482 -12.26 -5.94 -13.65
CA LEU A 482 -13.33 -5.01 -14.00
C LEU A 482 -13.79 -4.19 -12.79
N PHE A 483 -13.95 -4.83 -11.63
CA PHE A 483 -14.31 -4.16 -10.39
C PHE A 483 -13.26 -3.11 -9.98
N PHE A 484 -11.96 -3.39 -10.12
CA PHE A 484 -10.92 -2.43 -9.78
C PHE A 484 -10.86 -1.25 -10.75
N HIS A 485 -11.21 -1.45 -12.02
CA HIS A 485 -11.41 -0.33 -12.93
C HIS A 485 -12.65 0.51 -12.59
N ALA A 486 -13.74 -0.13 -12.14
CA ALA A 486 -14.90 0.60 -11.60
C ALA A 486 -14.52 1.41 -10.36
N ALA A 487 -13.77 0.81 -9.44
CA ALA A 487 -13.26 1.50 -8.25
C ALA A 487 -12.32 2.68 -8.60
N ARG A 488 -11.44 2.52 -9.62
CA ARG A 488 -10.63 3.63 -10.13
C ARG A 488 -11.49 4.77 -10.66
N LEU A 489 -12.54 4.46 -11.43
CA LEU A 489 -13.45 5.49 -11.93
C LEU A 489 -14.20 6.18 -10.79
N ALA A 490 -14.59 5.43 -9.75
CA ALA A 490 -15.17 6.03 -8.55
C ALA A 490 -14.18 6.98 -7.87
N LEU A 491 -12.91 6.61 -7.70
CA LEU A 491 -11.88 7.49 -7.15
C LEU A 491 -11.69 8.77 -7.98
N VAL A 492 -11.79 8.70 -9.30
CA VAL A 492 -11.75 9.90 -10.18
C VAL A 492 -12.96 10.81 -9.91
N VAL A 493 -14.15 10.25 -9.66
CA VAL A 493 -15.33 11.04 -9.28
C VAL A 493 -15.13 11.70 -7.91
N PHE A 494 -14.39 11.06 -7.00
CA PHE A 494 -14.07 11.60 -5.68
C PHE A 494 -12.89 12.59 -5.68
N ASP A 495 -12.19 12.79 -6.80
CA ASP A 495 -11.01 13.67 -6.88
C ASP A 495 -11.18 15.03 -6.21
N PRO A 496 -12.29 15.80 -6.45
CA PRO A 496 -12.46 17.11 -5.83
C PRO A 496 -12.50 17.06 -4.30
N PHE A 497 -12.95 15.94 -3.72
CA PHE A 497 -13.00 15.72 -2.29
C PHE A 497 -11.68 15.20 -1.71
N LEU A 498 -11.02 14.28 -2.41
CA LEU A 498 -9.80 13.61 -1.95
C LEU A 498 -8.53 14.41 -2.23
N SER A 499 -8.53 15.28 -3.24
CA SER A 499 -7.37 16.06 -3.67
C SER A 499 -7.68 17.55 -3.65
N SER A 500 -6.70 18.37 -3.35
CA SER A 500 -6.78 19.83 -3.46
C SER A 500 -6.25 20.35 -4.82
N ARG A 501 -6.14 19.49 -5.85
CA ARG A 501 -5.73 19.87 -7.20
C ARG A 501 -6.54 21.03 -7.81
N PRO A 502 -7.89 21.09 -7.66
CA PRO A 502 -8.67 22.22 -8.16
C PRO A 502 -8.24 23.56 -7.53
N LEU A 503 -7.88 23.58 -6.24
CA LEU A 503 -7.37 24.78 -5.57
C LEU A 503 -5.97 25.16 -6.06
N ALA A 504 -5.12 24.16 -6.31
CA ALA A 504 -3.80 24.38 -6.92
C ALA A 504 -3.90 25.01 -8.32
N LYS A 505 -4.86 24.55 -9.13
CA LYS A 505 -5.16 25.14 -10.44
C LYS A 505 -5.61 26.60 -10.31
N ALA A 506 -6.58 26.86 -9.41
CA ALA A 506 -7.08 28.22 -9.17
C ALA A 506 -5.97 29.16 -8.66
N TYR A 507 -5.06 28.67 -7.80
CA TYR A 507 -3.89 29.44 -7.38
C TYR A 507 -2.96 29.80 -8.55
N GLY A 508 -2.71 28.86 -9.46
CA GLY A 508 -1.86 29.08 -10.64
C GLY A 508 -2.47 30.05 -11.67
N GLU A 509 -3.80 30.19 -11.71
CA GLU A 509 -4.54 31.13 -12.57
C GLU A 509 -4.72 32.51 -11.91
N ALA A 510 -4.52 32.61 -10.59
CA ALA A 510 -4.66 33.85 -9.84
C ALA A 510 -3.39 34.73 -9.92
N PRO A 511 -3.47 36.05 -9.62
CA PRO A 511 -2.31 36.91 -9.57
C PRO A 511 -1.23 36.40 -8.61
N PRO A 512 0.07 36.63 -8.88
CA PRO A 512 1.17 36.11 -8.05
C PRO A 512 1.02 36.52 -6.57
N GLY A 513 1.30 35.63 -5.66
CA GLY A 513 1.25 35.83 -4.21
C GLY A 513 1.81 34.64 -3.43
N LYS A 514 2.04 34.83 -2.13
CA LYS A 514 2.60 33.78 -1.27
C LYS A 514 1.51 32.86 -0.74
N LEU A 515 1.78 31.55 -0.75
CA LEU A 515 0.86 30.52 -0.30
C LEU A 515 0.99 30.26 1.20
N ILE A 516 -0.11 30.16 1.91
CA ILE A 516 -0.22 29.75 3.31
C ILE A 516 -1.16 28.54 3.40
N LEU A 517 -0.77 27.51 4.15
CA LEU A 517 -1.65 26.38 4.50
C LEU A 517 -2.05 26.50 5.97
N ASP A 518 -3.34 26.36 6.28
CA ASP A 518 -3.81 26.37 7.66
C ASP A 518 -3.69 25.00 8.32
N HIS A 519 -3.06 24.96 9.48
CA HIS A 519 -2.93 23.84 10.39
C HIS A 519 -2.10 22.67 9.80
N HIS A 520 -2.71 21.69 9.19
CA HIS A 520 -2.09 20.39 8.90
C HIS A 520 -1.64 20.31 7.44
N TYR A 521 -0.32 20.28 7.18
CA TYR A 521 0.25 20.17 5.84
C TYR A 521 -0.38 19.04 5.01
N TYR A 522 -0.56 17.86 5.62
CA TYR A 522 -1.10 16.69 4.92
C TYR A 522 -2.50 16.91 4.35
N THR A 523 -3.35 17.72 5.02
CA THR A 523 -4.72 18.03 4.56
C THR A 523 -4.73 18.74 3.20
N PHE A 524 -3.64 19.39 2.81
CA PHE A 524 -3.51 20.18 1.59
C PHE A 524 -2.23 19.85 0.80
N SER A 525 -1.64 18.69 1.06
CA SER A 525 -0.34 18.29 0.50
C SER A 525 -0.32 18.26 -1.02
N SER A 526 -1.44 17.94 -1.66
CA SER A 526 -1.55 17.94 -3.12
C SER A 526 -1.47 19.34 -3.73
N VAL A 527 -1.88 20.41 -3.02
CA VAL A 527 -1.67 21.80 -3.48
C VAL A 527 -0.18 22.05 -3.74
N VAL A 528 0.65 21.68 -2.76
CA VAL A 528 2.11 21.87 -2.86
C VAL A 528 2.72 21.09 -4.02
N PHE A 529 2.30 19.85 -4.19
CA PHE A 529 2.78 19.01 -5.29
C PHE A 529 2.46 19.61 -6.66
N TYR A 530 1.21 20.05 -6.88
CA TYR A 530 0.75 20.57 -8.17
C TYR A 530 1.20 22.00 -8.45
N THR A 531 1.31 22.86 -7.43
CA THR A 531 1.83 24.24 -7.61
C THR A 531 3.34 24.28 -7.69
N GLY A 532 4.03 23.39 -6.97
CA GLY A 532 5.49 23.41 -6.82
C GLY A 532 6.00 24.57 -5.97
N VAL A 533 5.13 25.19 -5.18
CA VAL A 533 5.45 26.33 -4.31
C VAL A 533 5.54 25.83 -2.88
N ASP A 534 6.61 26.21 -2.18
CA ASP A 534 6.78 25.95 -0.75
C ASP A 534 5.90 26.94 0.04
N PRO A 535 4.92 26.47 0.84
CA PRO A 535 3.99 27.32 1.56
C PRO A 535 4.54 27.77 2.91
N LEU A 536 3.94 28.81 3.50
CA LEU A 536 4.01 29.06 4.93
C LEU A 536 2.96 28.23 5.66
N LEU A 537 3.25 27.75 6.86
CA LEU A 537 2.40 26.83 7.61
C LEU A 537 1.82 27.51 8.85
N LEU A 538 0.56 27.93 8.79
CA LEU A 538 -0.13 28.55 9.92
C LEU A 538 -0.51 27.48 10.96
N ASN A 539 0.10 27.53 12.15
CA ASN A 539 -0.04 26.52 13.20
C ASN A 539 0.30 25.10 12.73
N GLY A 540 1.23 24.95 11.77
CA GLY A 540 1.49 23.72 11.03
C GLY A 540 2.47 22.74 11.68
N LYS A 541 2.88 22.94 12.95
CA LYS A 541 3.73 21.99 13.68
C LYS A 541 2.90 20.78 14.08
N PHE A 542 2.77 19.82 13.18
CA PHE A 542 1.94 18.64 13.34
C PHE A 542 2.59 17.39 12.77
N ASN A 543 2.35 16.21 13.35
CA ASN A 543 2.93 14.93 12.96
C ASN A 543 4.46 15.00 12.83
N ASN A 544 5.03 14.39 11.80
CA ASN A 544 6.48 14.32 11.60
C ASN A 544 7.13 15.69 11.34
N LEU A 545 6.36 16.68 10.87
CA LEU A 545 6.85 18.07 10.75
C LEU A 545 7.08 18.72 12.11
N GLU A 546 6.36 18.31 13.17
CA GLU A 546 6.60 18.79 14.53
C GLU A 546 7.99 18.38 15.03
N TYR A 547 8.40 17.13 14.75
CA TYR A 547 9.74 16.68 15.10
C TYR A 547 10.81 17.42 14.29
N GLY A 548 10.64 17.53 12.97
CA GLY A 548 11.57 18.23 12.10
C GLY A 548 11.63 19.74 12.35
N ALA A 549 10.55 20.37 12.84
CA ALA A 549 10.53 21.78 13.22
C ALA A 549 11.43 22.11 14.43
N ALA A 550 11.79 21.09 15.22
CA ALA A 550 12.71 21.23 16.34
C ALA A 550 14.19 21.01 15.94
N ALA A 551 14.47 20.68 14.66
CA ALA A 551 15.83 20.53 14.17
C ALA A 551 16.57 21.90 14.15
N PRO A 552 17.90 21.91 14.39
CA PRO A 552 18.66 23.16 14.42
C PRO A 552 18.65 23.97 13.12
N ASP A 553 18.46 23.28 11.98
CA ASP A 553 18.41 23.87 10.62
C ASP A 553 16.97 24.00 10.10
N ALA A 554 15.95 23.93 10.96
CA ALA A 554 14.56 24.04 10.54
C ALA A 554 14.27 25.43 9.92
N PRO A 555 13.65 25.49 8.73
CA PRO A 555 13.34 26.74 8.08
C PRO A 555 12.23 27.49 8.83
N PRO A 556 12.16 28.84 8.72
CA PRO A 556 11.16 29.67 9.40
C PRO A 556 9.81 29.67 8.65
N VAL A 557 9.29 28.50 8.33
CA VAL A 557 8.02 28.34 7.58
C VAL A 557 6.78 28.31 8.47
N PHE A 558 6.95 28.12 9.78
CA PHE A 558 5.84 27.99 10.72
C PHE A 558 5.37 29.35 11.24
N LEU A 559 4.12 29.69 11.02
CA LEU A 559 3.47 30.92 11.46
C LEU A 559 2.61 30.69 12.70
N THR A 560 2.61 31.69 13.59
CA THR A 560 1.59 31.86 14.64
C THR A 560 0.42 32.72 14.13
N ASP A 561 -0.70 32.74 14.85
CA ASP A 561 -1.86 33.58 14.50
C ASP A 561 -1.48 35.06 14.41
N SER A 562 -0.64 35.57 15.32
CA SER A 562 -0.20 36.98 15.29
C SER A 562 0.66 37.30 14.07
N GLN A 563 1.57 36.41 13.68
CA GLN A 563 2.38 36.58 12.47
C GLN A 563 1.52 36.52 11.20
N PHE A 564 0.55 35.59 11.15
CA PHE A 564 -0.42 35.51 10.06
C PHE A 564 -1.20 36.82 9.89
N VAL A 565 -1.75 37.36 10.98
CA VAL A 565 -2.50 38.64 10.95
C VAL A 565 -1.62 39.77 10.44
N GLY A 566 -0.35 39.84 10.84
CA GLY A 566 0.60 40.83 10.36
C GLY A 566 0.84 40.72 8.85
N LEU A 567 1.07 39.51 8.34
CA LEU A 567 1.25 39.25 6.92
C LEU A 567 -0.04 39.54 6.12
N TRP A 568 -1.19 39.13 6.61
CA TRP A 568 -2.47 39.31 5.93
C TRP A 568 -2.86 40.81 5.77
N LYS A 569 -2.45 41.65 6.71
CA LYS A 569 -2.68 43.12 6.68
C LYS A 569 -1.60 43.87 5.94
N SER A 570 -0.55 43.22 5.44
CA SER A 570 0.50 43.84 4.66
C SER A 570 0.03 44.16 3.23
N ASN A 571 0.86 44.90 2.48
CA ASN A 571 0.58 45.21 1.07
C ASN A 571 0.90 44.06 0.11
N ASP A 572 1.56 42.98 0.60
CA ASP A 572 1.85 41.83 -0.20
C ASP A 572 0.59 40.95 -0.35
N ARG A 573 0.48 40.30 -1.51
CA ARG A 573 -0.60 39.32 -1.74
C ARG A 573 -0.28 37.98 -1.08
N TYR A 574 -1.22 37.50 -0.28
CA TYR A 574 -1.21 36.18 0.36
C TYR A 574 -2.43 35.39 -0.04
N TYR A 575 -2.25 34.09 -0.14
CA TYR A 575 -3.30 33.10 -0.34
C TYR A 575 -3.33 32.15 0.84
N LEU A 576 -4.50 31.88 1.40
CA LEU A 576 -4.69 30.89 2.44
C LEU A 576 -5.54 29.74 1.92
N VAL A 577 -5.03 28.52 2.03
CA VAL A 577 -5.82 27.29 1.84
C VAL A 577 -6.24 26.77 3.20
N GLY A 578 -7.53 26.51 3.36
CA GLY A 578 -8.08 26.01 4.61
C GLY A 578 -9.41 25.28 4.41
N THR A 579 -9.83 24.53 5.43
CA THR A 579 -11.21 24.02 5.53
C THR A 579 -12.18 25.18 5.83
N ASN A 580 -13.46 24.98 5.62
CA ASN A 580 -14.48 26.03 5.93
C ASN A 580 -14.34 26.57 7.36
N LYS A 581 -14.08 25.71 8.36
CA LYS A 581 -13.85 26.13 9.74
C LYS A 581 -12.59 26.97 9.89
N ALA A 582 -11.52 26.60 9.22
CA ALA A 582 -10.26 27.32 9.21
C ALA A 582 -10.38 28.71 8.58
N ILE A 583 -11.12 28.80 7.47
CA ILE A 583 -11.39 30.09 6.80
C ILE A 583 -12.20 31.03 7.69
N LEU A 584 -13.25 30.54 8.36
CA LEU A 584 -14.04 31.32 9.30
C LEU A 584 -13.17 31.82 10.49
N ARG A 585 -12.29 30.97 11.01
CA ARG A 585 -11.32 31.35 12.04
C ARG A 585 -10.36 32.42 11.53
N ALA A 586 -9.77 32.23 10.38
CA ALA A 586 -8.86 33.20 9.78
C ALA A 586 -9.56 34.56 9.56
N ALA A 587 -10.77 34.59 9.02
CA ALA A 587 -11.56 35.81 8.86
C ALA A 587 -11.81 36.50 10.20
N SER A 588 -12.11 35.77 11.26
CA SER A 588 -12.29 36.36 12.61
C SER A 588 -10.98 36.97 13.17
N LEU A 589 -9.82 36.37 12.88
CA LEU A 589 -8.52 36.87 13.34
C LEU A 589 -8.11 38.17 12.64
N VAL A 590 -8.35 38.26 11.32
CA VAL A 590 -7.94 39.43 10.55
C VAL A 590 -8.90 40.62 10.67
N GLY A 591 -10.12 40.38 11.16
CA GLY A 591 -11.17 41.40 11.40
C GLY A 591 -11.61 42.08 10.09
N PRO A 592 -11.54 43.43 9.96
CA PRO A 592 -12.05 44.14 8.80
C PRO A 592 -11.15 44.02 7.55
N ALA A 593 -10.00 43.34 7.62
CA ALA A 593 -9.17 43.14 6.45
C ALA A 593 -9.88 42.32 5.38
N PRO A 594 -9.65 42.57 4.08
CA PRO A 594 -10.35 41.89 3.00
C PRO A 594 -10.04 40.39 3.01
N VAL A 595 -11.09 39.61 2.76
CA VAL A 595 -11.04 38.16 2.59
C VAL A 595 -11.89 37.82 1.37
N GLU A 596 -11.23 37.54 0.25
CA GLU A 596 -11.89 37.18 -0.99
C GLU A 596 -11.72 35.68 -1.29
N ILE A 597 -12.80 35.02 -1.70
CA ILE A 597 -12.78 33.61 -2.08
C ILE A 597 -12.33 33.53 -3.54
N VAL A 598 -11.19 32.85 -3.77
CA VAL A 598 -10.67 32.56 -5.10
C VAL A 598 -11.31 31.32 -5.70
N ALA A 599 -11.39 30.26 -4.90
CA ALA A 599 -12.00 28.98 -5.30
C ALA A 599 -12.41 28.16 -4.08
N THR A 600 -13.43 27.30 -4.27
CA THR A 600 -13.86 26.30 -3.29
C THR A 600 -14.02 24.95 -3.98
N SER A 601 -13.48 23.90 -3.39
CA SER A 601 -13.59 22.52 -3.87
C SER A 601 -13.42 21.54 -2.72
N GLY A 602 -14.23 20.48 -2.67
CA GLY A 602 -14.09 19.42 -1.69
C GLY A 602 -14.21 19.83 -0.22
N GLY A 603 -14.98 20.89 0.09
CA GLY A 603 -15.10 21.44 1.44
C GLY A 603 -13.89 22.24 1.91
N LYS A 604 -12.98 22.59 0.99
CA LYS A 604 -11.76 23.40 1.19
C LYS A 604 -11.86 24.66 0.35
N SER A 605 -11.26 25.75 0.79
CA SER A 605 -11.28 27.04 0.08
C SER A 605 -9.89 27.63 -0.02
N LEU A 606 -9.64 28.30 -1.14
CA LEU A 606 -8.52 29.19 -1.37
C LEU A 606 -9.06 30.63 -1.25
N ILE A 607 -8.50 31.41 -0.33
CA ILE A 607 -8.86 32.82 -0.13
C ILE A 607 -7.62 33.72 -0.30
N THR A 608 -7.85 35.02 -0.54
CA THR A 608 -6.79 36.02 -0.65
C THR A 608 -7.12 37.30 0.12
N ASN A 609 -6.05 38.03 0.52
CA ASN A 609 -6.15 39.31 1.21
C ASN A 609 -6.25 40.52 0.25
N ALA A 610 -6.22 40.31 -1.06
CA ALA A 610 -6.22 41.39 -2.04
C ALA A 610 -7.25 41.11 -3.14
N PRO A 611 -7.91 42.17 -3.68
CA PRO A 611 -8.91 42.04 -4.72
C PRO A 611 -8.40 41.26 -5.93
N LEU A 612 -9.22 40.36 -6.43
CA LEU A 612 -9.02 39.76 -7.74
C LEU A 612 -9.39 40.82 -8.77
N SER A 613 -8.44 41.24 -9.63
CA SER A 613 -8.75 42.13 -10.74
C SER A 613 -9.94 41.56 -11.54
N PRO A 614 -10.90 42.39 -12.01
CA PRO A 614 -12.00 41.87 -12.82
C PRO A 614 -11.39 41.12 -14.01
N GLN A 615 -11.68 39.84 -14.14
CA GLN A 615 -11.38 39.08 -15.34
C GLN A 615 -12.04 39.84 -16.50
N SER A 616 -11.27 40.32 -17.45
CA SER A 616 -11.82 40.76 -18.73
C SER A 616 -12.65 39.59 -19.28
N SER A 617 -13.96 39.76 -19.32
CA SER A 617 -14.88 38.80 -19.92
C SER A 617 -14.32 38.38 -21.27
N PRO A 618 -14.21 37.07 -21.58
CA PRO A 618 -13.83 36.67 -22.93
C PRO A 618 -14.81 37.33 -23.91
N ALA A 619 -14.29 38.17 -24.77
CA ALA A 619 -15.04 38.82 -25.83
C ALA A 619 -15.80 37.73 -26.59
N SER A 620 -17.12 37.81 -26.60
CA SER A 620 -17.98 37.02 -27.45
C SER A 620 -17.61 37.30 -28.91
N HIS A 621 -16.97 36.32 -29.55
CA HIS A 621 -16.86 36.23 -31.01
C HIS A 621 -17.39 34.84 -31.45
#